data_18d398fe0eacb75062c89930c3274917
#
_entry.id   18d398fe0eacb75062c89930c3274917
#
_cell.length_a   1.000
_cell.length_b   1.000
_cell.length_c   1.000
_cell.angle_alpha   90.00
_cell.angle_beta   90.00
_cell.angle_gamma   90.00
#
_symmetry.space_group_name_H-M   'P 1'
#
loop_
_entity.id
_entity.type
_entity.pdbx_description
1 polymer ?
#
loop_
_entity_poly.entity_id
_entity_poly.type
_entity_poly.pdbx_seq_one_letter_code
_entity_poly.pdbx_strand_id
1 'polypeptide(L)'
;MFTGNRGCLVDDGERVVRHHRGNLWITCVTQFRGRRVGLARPNRWTPIFFLDDAVALAAGHRPCGECRWAAYRAYRDAIDPALRAGELNRRLQAERLDRGRGLAQAGDRKLWTGTDLPDGTVVVTDGPRLLNGGALHAFSFAGWHSPEPVPERPLRVLTPPTSVAALRGGFAPVLEVVGTVRR
;
A
#
# COMPACT_ATOMS: atom_id res chain seq x y z
N MET A 1 8.91 7.88 3.87
CA MET A 1 8.58 7.83 2.41
C MET A 1 9.15 6.58 1.79
N PHE A 2 8.38 5.90 0.93
CA PHE A 2 8.78 4.71 0.18
C PHE A 2 8.54 4.91 -1.31
N THR A 3 9.16 4.06 -2.14
CA THR A 3 8.85 4.02 -3.57
C THR A 3 8.14 2.72 -3.93
N GLY A 4 7.12 2.81 -4.78
CA GLY A 4 6.38 1.68 -5.31
C GLY A 4 6.90 1.26 -6.67
N ASN A 5 6.87 -0.05 -6.90
CA ASN A 5 7.16 -0.65 -8.19
C ASN A 5 6.01 -1.59 -8.57
N ARG A 6 5.37 -1.31 -9.69
CA ARG A 6 4.36 -2.17 -10.34
C ARG A 6 4.60 -2.31 -11.84
N GLY A 7 5.88 -2.20 -12.24
CA GLY A 7 6.39 -2.39 -13.59
C GLY A 7 6.71 -1.09 -14.32
N CYS A 8 7.06 -1.20 -15.58
CA CYS A 8 7.24 -0.07 -16.48
C CYS A 8 5.87 0.47 -16.90
N LEU A 9 5.55 1.71 -16.55
CA LEU A 9 4.26 2.35 -16.80
C LEU A 9 4.29 3.37 -17.94
N VAL A 10 5.50 3.73 -18.39
CA VAL A 10 5.71 4.73 -19.45
C VAL A 10 6.01 4.09 -20.80
N ASP A 11 5.73 4.83 -21.87
CA ASP A 11 6.16 4.54 -23.23
C ASP A 11 7.57 5.09 -23.52
N ASP A 12 8.03 4.98 -24.76
CA ASP A 12 9.35 5.50 -25.19
C ASP A 12 9.43 7.03 -25.15
N GLY A 13 8.29 7.71 -25.13
CA GLY A 13 8.19 9.17 -24.93
C GLY A 13 8.03 9.58 -23.46
N GLU A 14 8.30 8.67 -22.51
CA GLU A 14 8.19 8.89 -21.06
C GLU A 14 6.76 9.26 -20.57
N ARG A 15 5.73 9.06 -21.40
CA ARG A 15 4.33 9.31 -21.03
C ARG A 15 3.77 8.09 -20.31
N VAL A 16 3.00 8.32 -19.25
CA VAL A 16 2.32 7.24 -18.53
C VAL A 16 1.17 6.69 -19.37
N VAL A 17 1.29 5.44 -19.80
CA VAL A 17 0.35 4.76 -20.72
C VAL A 17 -0.35 3.55 -20.09
N ARG A 18 0.02 3.17 -18.87
CA ARG A 18 -0.64 2.06 -18.15
C ARG A 18 -0.58 2.24 -16.65
N HIS A 19 -1.57 1.66 -15.97
CA HIS A 19 -1.63 1.70 -14.52
C HIS A 19 -0.62 0.74 -13.85
N HIS A 20 -0.42 -0.45 -14.41
CA HIS A 20 0.53 -1.46 -13.90
C HIS A 20 0.97 -2.42 -15.01
N ARG A 21 2.03 -3.17 -14.73
CA ARG A 21 2.50 -4.28 -15.57
C ARG A 21 2.75 -5.50 -14.67
N GLY A 22 1.86 -6.49 -14.78
CA GLY A 22 1.93 -7.71 -13.96
C GLY A 22 1.39 -7.55 -12.54
N ASN A 23 1.56 -8.60 -11.74
CA ASN A 23 0.98 -8.72 -10.40
C ASN A 23 1.96 -8.43 -9.26
N LEU A 24 3.23 -8.16 -9.55
CA LEU A 24 4.25 -7.83 -8.56
C LEU A 24 4.20 -6.34 -8.24
N TRP A 25 3.48 -5.98 -7.18
CA TRP A 25 3.43 -4.62 -6.66
C TRP A 25 4.11 -4.57 -5.30
N ILE A 26 5.26 -3.90 -5.25
CA ILE A 26 6.13 -3.88 -4.07
C ILE A 26 6.51 -2.46 -3.66
N THR A 27 6.73 -2.26 -2.35
CA THR A 27 7.31 -1.03 -1.81
C THR A 27 8.79 -1.25 -1.51
N CYS A 28 9.60 -0.33 -2.00
CA CYS A 28 11.05 -0.31 -1.83
C CYS A 28 11.48 0.92 -1.03
N VAL A 29 12.68 0.88 -0.47
CA VAL A 29 13.34 2.08 0.03
C VAL A 29 13.78 2.98 -1.13
N THR A 30 13.90 4.27 -0.87
CA THR A 30 14.34 5.25 -1.90
C THR A 30 15.84 5.20 -2.19
N GLN A 31 16.60 4.53 -1.33
CA GLN A 31 18.04 4.28 -1.51
C GLN A 31 18.40 2.88 -1.03
N PHE A 32 19.11 2.11 -1.84
CA PHE A 32 19.55 0.76 -1.51
C PHE A 32 20.90 0.42 -2.16
N ARG A 33 21.86 -0.07 -1.36
CA ARG A 33 23.23 -0.45 -1.81
C ARG A 33 23.90 0.65 -2.65
N GLY A 34 23.86 1.89 -2.17
CA GLY A 34 24.44 3.05 -2.85
C GLY A 34 23.66 3.57 -4.06
N ARG A 35 22.58 2.92 -4.47
CA ARG A 35 21.73 3.33 -5.60
C ARG A 35 20.53 4.11 -5.08
N ARG A 36 20.27 5.28 -5.62
CA ARG A 36 19.04 6.05 -5.41
C ARG A 36 18.02 5.73 -6.50
N VAL A 37 16.74 5.80 -6.15
CA VAL A 37 15.66 5.73 -7.13
C VAL A 37 15.75 6.94 -8.06
N GLY A 38 15.80 6.67 -9.37
CA GLY A 38 15.80 7.69 -10.41
C GLY A 38 14.40 8.08 -10.87
N LEU A 39 14.32 8.90 -11.91
CA LEU A 39 13.08 9.22 -12.60
C LEU A 39 12.59 8.06 -13.47
N ALA A 40 11.34 8.13 -13.90
CA ALA A 40 10.77 7.20 -14.86
C ALA A 40 11.55 7.22 -16.17
N ARG A 41 11.81 6.04 -16.73
CA ARG A 41 12.50 5.89 -18.04
C ARG A 41 11.88 4.73 -18.81
N PRO A 42 11.90 4.77 -20.14
CA PRO A 42 11.50 3.64 -21.00
C PRO A 42 12.21 2.35 -20.60
N ASN A 43 11.50 1.23 -20.68
CA ASN A 43 12.00 -0.12 -20.38
C ASN A 43 12.55 -0.32 -18.96
N ARG A 44 12.31 0.62 -18.05
CA ARG A 44 12.58 0.52 -16.61
C ARG A 44 11.29 0.58 -15.82
N TRP A 45 11.29 0.03 -14.59
CA TRP A 45 10.16 0.21 -13.71
C TRP A 45 9.97 1.70 -13.37
N THR A 46 8.72 2.12 -13.33
CA THR A 46 8.36 3.51 -13.04
C THR A 46 8.20 3.70 -11.54
N PRO A 47 8.98 4.58 -10.88
CA PRO A 47 8.83 4.86 -9.47
C PRO A 47 7.48 5.54 -9.18
N ILE A 48 6.82 5.06 -8.14
CA ILE A 48 5.64 5.68 -7.54
C ILE A 48 6.01 5.97 -6.10
N PHE A 49 5.69 7.13 -5.58
CA PHE A 49 6.06 7.49 -4.21
C PHE A 49 4.87 7.36 -3.27
N PHE A 50 5.13 6.79 -2.10
CA PHE A 50 4.18 6.65 -1.00
C PHE A 50 4.69 7.39 0.22
N LEU A 51 3.78 8.05 0.92
CA LEU A 51 4.06 8.70 2.19
C LEU A 51 4.64 7.70 3.18
N ASP A 52 3.94 6.57 3.35
CA ASP A 52 4.24 5.54 4.34
C ASP A 52 3.74 4.14 3.91
N ASP A 53 3.80 3.18 4.83
CA ASP A 53 3.30 1.83 4.57
C ASP A 53 1.78 1.77 4.47
N ALA A 54 1.03 2.57 5.22
CA ALA A 54 -0.44 2.53 5.17
C ALA A 54 -0.95 2.94 3.79
N VAL A 55 -0.40 4.03 3.22
CA VAL A 55 -0.70 4.45 1.84
C VAL A 55 -0.30 3.38 0.83
N ALA A 56 0.86 2.76 1.01
CA ALA A 56 1.34 1.72 0.10
C ALA A 56 0.48 0.45 0.15
N LEU A 57 0.10 -0.01 1.36
CA LEU A 57 -0.80 -1.16 1.56
C LEU A 57 -2.18 -0.88 0.97
N ALA A 58 -2.74 0.32 1.22
CA ALA A 58 -4.00 0.75 0.64
C ALA A 58 -3.93 0.81 -0.90
N ALA A 59 -2.79 1.19 -1.47
CA ALA A 59 -2.54 1.11 -2.90
C ALA A 59 -2.28 -0.33 -3.41
N GLY A 60 -2.37 -1.33 -2.54
CA GLY A 60 -2.23 -2.76 -2.88
C GLY A 60 -0.79 -3.24 -3.04
N HIS A 61 0.19 -2.52 -2.51
CA HIS A 61 1.59 -2.93 -2.52
C HIS A 61 1.93 -3.67 -1.22
N ARG A 62 2.94 -4.51 -1.27
CA ARG A 62 3.54 -5.18 -0.11
C ARG A 62 5.03 -4.82 0.00
N PRO A 63 5.67 -5.01 1.17
CA PRO A 63 7.11 -4.79 1.30
C PRO A 63 7.93 -5.63 0.29
N CYS A 64 9.02 -5.05 -0.22
CA CYS A 64 9.92 -5.70 -1.15
C CYS A 64 10.74 -6.79 -0.45
N GLY A 65 10.81 -7.98 -1.04
CA GLY A 65 11.60 -9.11 -0.51
C GLY A 65 13.11 -8.95 -0.69
N GLU A 66 13.60 -7.85 -1.23
CA GLU A 66 15.02 -7.56 -1.38
C GLU A 66 15.44 -6.40 -0.47
N CYS A 67 15.04 -5.17 -0.78
CA CYS A 67 15.49 -3.99 -0.05
C CYS A 67 14.74 -3.74 1.28
N ARG A 68 13.64 -4.46 1.52
CA ARG A 68 12.83 -4.42 2.76
C ARG A 68 12.58 -5.84 3.29
N TRP A 69 13.61 -6.68 3.29
CA TRP A 69 13.50 -8.09 3.61
C TRP A 69 12.84 -8.37 4.98
N ALA A 70 13.25 -7.67 6.03
CA ALA A 70 12.68 -7.85 7.37
C ALA A 70 11.18 -7.52 7.38
N ALA A 71 10.78 -6.39 6.80
CA ALA A 71 9.38 -5.99 6.68
C ALA A 71 8.58 -6.97 5.81
N TYR A 72 9.17 -7.48 4.72
CA TYR A 72 8.53 -8.51 3.88
C TYR A 72 8.27 -9.80 4.64
N ARG A 73 9.26 -10.27 5.40
CA ARG A 73 9.09 -11.46 6.25
C ARG A 73 8.00 -11.24 7.29
N ALA A 74 8.08 -10.15 8.05
CA ALA A 74 7.09 -9.83 9.06
C ALA A 74 5.66 -9.75 8.47
N TYR A 75 5.50 -9.10 7.31
CA TYR A 75 4.23 -9.03 6.59
C TYR A 75 3.69 -10.41 6.17
N ARG A 76 4.54 -11.24 5.57
CA ARG A 76 4.17 -12.58 5.12
C ARG A 76 3.86 -13.50 6.31
N ASP A 77 4.74 -13.54 7.30
CA ASP A 77 4.66 -14.45 8.44
C ASP A 77 3.45 -14.12 9.33
N ALA A 78 3.03 -12.85 9.38
CA ALA A 78 1.79 -12.42 10.03
C ALA A 78 0.52 -12.94 9.34
N ILE A 79 0.59 -13.31 8.05
CA ILE A 79 -0.51 -13.95 7.33
C ILE A 79 -0.40 -15.48 7.47
N ASP A 80 0.72 -16.02 7.03
CA ASP A 80 1.07 -17.45 7.05
C ASP A 80 2.56 -17.61 6.72
N PRO A 81 3.39 -18.17 7.63
CA PRO A 81 4.81 -18.40 7.38
C PRO A 81 5.12 -19.29 6.18
N ALA A 82 4.19 -20.18 5.82
CA ALA A 82 4.33 -21.06 4.65
C ALA A 82 3.98 -20.39 3.31
N LEU A 83 3.39 -19.19 3.34
CA LEU A 83 2.90 -18.49 2.16
C LEU A 83 4.04 -18.12 1.21
N ARG A 84 3.98 -18.58 -0.01
CA ARG A 84 4.98 -18.28 -1.05
C ARG A 84 4.70 -16.93 -1.70
N ALA A 85 5.78 -16.22 -2.10
CA ALA A 85 5.67 -14.90 -2.72
C ALA A 85 4.74 -14.85 -3.94
N GLY A 86 4.75 -15.88 -4.80
CA GLY A 86 3.89 -15.97 -5.97
C GLY A 86 2.42 -16.08 -5.60
N GLU A 87 2.09 -16.84 -4.56
CA GLU A 87 0.72 -16.96 -4.05
C GLU A 87 0.25 -15.66 -3.42
N LEU A 88 1.06 -15.04 -2.57
CA LEU A 88 0.79 -13.73 -1.98
C LEU A 88 0.47 -12.68 -3.06
N ASN A 89 1.27 -12.65 -4.15
CA ASN A 89 1.02 -11.73 -5.26
C ASN A 89 -0.30 -12.02 -5.96
N ARG A 90 -0.69 -13.30 -6.13
CA ARG A 90 -2.00 -13.67 -6.73
C ARG A 90 -3.17 -13.26 -5.85
N ARG A 91 -3.09 -13.48 -4.52
CA ARG A 91 -4.12 -13.03 -3.56
C ARG A 91 -4.33 -11.52 -3.66
N LEU A 92 -3.24 -10.75 -3.52
CA LEU A 92 -3.30 -9.29 -3.64
C LEU A 92 -3.81 -8.83 -5.01
N GLN A 93 -3.45 -9.52 -6.11
CA GLN A 93 -3.94 -9.18 -7.45
C GLN A 93 -5.47 -9.32 -7.55
N ALA A 94 -6.05 -10.35 -6.95
CA ALA A 94 -7.50 -10.57 -6.94
C ALA A 94 -8.26 -9.53 -6.09
N GLU A 95 -7.58 -8.89 -5.15
CA GLU A 95 -8.16 -7.97 -4.17
C GLU A 95 -8.01 -6.49 -4.55
N ARG A 96 -7.14 -6.12 -5.50
CA ARG A 96 -6.78 -4.72 -5.78
C ARG A 96 -7.77 -3.98 -6.65
N LEU A 97 -8.21 -4.63 -7.74
CA LEU A 97 -8.97 -4.01 -8.82
C LEU A 97 -10.10 -4.92 -9.25
N ASP A 98 -11.26 -4.35 -9.54
CA ASP A 98 -12.39 -5.09 -10.09
C ASP A 98 -12.17 -5.41 -11.56
N ARG A 99 -11.67 -4.46 -12.32
CA ARG A 99 -11.37 -4.60 -13.76
C ARG A 99 -10.07 -3.88 -14.05
N GLY A 100 -9.31 -4.38 -14.98
CA GLY A 100 -8.01 -3.84 -15.23
C GLY A 100 -7.77 -3.46 -16.68
N ARG A 101 -8.02 -2.21 -17.10
CA ARG A 101 -7.70 -1.75 -18.45
C ARG A 101 -7.19 -0.32 -18.46
N GLY A 102 -5.94 -0.12 -18.90
CA GLY A 102 -5.33 1.20 -19.13
C GLY A 102 -5.24 2.09 -17.89
N LEU A 103 -5.32 3.39 -18.08
CA LEU A 103 -5.23 4.37 -16.99
C LEU A 103 -6.53 4.49 -16.18
N ALA A 104 -7.68 4.15 -16.78
CA ALA A 104 -8.98 4.16 -16.11
C ALA A 104 -9.07 3.22 -14.89
N GLN A 105 -8.17 2.24 -14.82
CA GLN A 105 -8.08 1.29 -13.70
C GLN A 105 -7.82 1.93 -12.34
N ALA A 106 -7.33 3.16 -12.29
CA ALA A 106 -7.15 3.87 -11.03
C ALA A 106 -8.49 4.09 -10.30
N GLY A 107 -9.61 4.24 -11.06
CA GLY A 107 -10.95 4.32 -10.53
C GLY A 107 -11.60 2.99 -10.17
N ASP A 108 -11.04 1.87 -10.66
CA ASP A 108 -11.60 0.52 -10.47
C ASP A 108 -11.07 -0.16 -9.19
N ARG A 109 -10.70 0.62 -8.19
CA ARG A 109 -10.23 0.10 -6.90
C ARG A 109 -11.31 -0.75 -6.25
N LYS A 110 -10.96 -2.00 -5.95
CA LYS A 110 -11.84 -2.91 -5.24
C LYS A 110 -11.93 -2.50 -3.77
N LEU A 111 -13.11 -2.08 -3.36
CA LEU A 111 -13.43 -1.78 -1.98
C LEU A 111 -14.24 -2.93 -1.40
N TRP A 112 -14.04 -3.19 -0.12
CA TRP A 112 -14.83 -4.15 0.63
C TRP A 112 -15.35 -3.50 1.92
N THR A 113 -16.24 -4.15 2.63
CA THR A 113 -16.82 -3.65 3.88
C THR A 113 -16.30 -4.48 5.04
N GLY A 114 -15.81 -3.83 6.08
CA GLY A 114 -15.25 -4.49 7.25
C GLY A 114 -15.62 -3.82 8.56
N THR A 115 -15.59 -4.60 9.62
CA THR A 115 -15.72 -4.20 11.03
C THR A 115 -14.50 -4.69 11.79
N ASP A 116 -14.25 -4.17 12.98
CA ASP A 116 -13.14 -4.59 13.85
C ASP A 116 -11.79 -4.61 13.08
N LEU A 117 -11.47 -3.48 12.48
CA LEU A 117 -10.28 -3.32 11.65
C LEU A 117 -9.06 -2.99 12.52
N PRO A 118 -7.89 -3.59 12.23
CA PRO A 118 -6.65 -3.28 12.95
C PRO A 118 -6.09 -1.91 12.56
N ASP A 119 -5.28 -1.32 13.44
CA ASP A 119 -4.47 -0.14 13.15
C ASP A 119 -3.61 -0.34 11.89
N GLY A 120 -3.38 0.73 11.14
CA GLY A 120 -2.71 0.68 9.83
C GLY A 120 -3.66 0.43 8.65
N THR A 121 -4.93 0.14 8.91
CA THR A 121 -5.95 0.00 7.87
C THR A 121 -6.38 1.38 7.35
N VAL A 122 -6.47 1.51 6.04
CA VAL A 122 -7.04 2.71 5.39
C VAL A 122 -8.46 2.41 4.93
N VAL A 123 -9.38 3.25 5.34
CA VAL A 123 -10.81 3.22 4.99
C VAL A 123 -11.19 4.43 4.16
N VAL A 124 -12.39 4.44 3.59
CA VAL A 124 -12.94 5.56 2.83
C VAL A 124 -14.23 6.06 3.50
N THR A 125 -14.22 7.34 3.86
CA THR A 125 -15.42 8.08 4.29
C THR A 125 -15.73 9.16 3.25
N ASP A 126 -15.50 10.40 3.52
CA ASP A 126 -15.45 11.55 2.58
C ASP A 126 -14.10 11.63 1.82
N GLY A 127 -13.10 10.84 2.25
CA GLY A 127 -11.78 10.67 1.69
C GLY A 127 -11.07 9.50 2.36
N PRO A 128 -9.79 9.25 2.02
CA PRO A 128 -8.98 8.23 2.69
C PRO A 128 -8.72 8.59 4.16
N ARG A 129 -8.95 7.64 5.05
CA ARG A 129 -8.70 7.76 6.50
C ARG A 129 -7.88 6.58 7.00
N LEU A 130 -6.84 6.85 7.76
CA LEU A 130 -6.06 5.83 8.47
C LEU A 130 -6.72 5.52 9.81
N LEU A 131 -6.98 4.26 10.09
CA LEU A 131 -7.30 3.80 11.43
C LEU A 131 -5.99 3.63 12.22
N ASN A 132 -5.84 4.39 13.30
CA ASN A 132 -4.69 4.30 14.19
C ASN A 132 -5.03 4.80 15.60
N GLY A 133 -4.67 4.01 16.63
CA GLY A 133 -4.91 4.37 18.02
C GLY A 133 -6.39 4.59 18.37
N GLY A 134 -7.30 3.84 17.76
CA GLY A 134 -8.74 3.96 17.97
C GLY A 134 -9.40 5.20 17.33
N ALA A 135 -8.71 5.88 16.42
CA ALA A 135 -9.23 7.04 15.70
C ALA A 135 -8.99 6.95 14.19
N LEU A 136 -9.80 7.66 13.40
CA LEU A 136 -9.63 7.84 11.97
C LEU A 136 -8.88 9.14 11.70
N HIS A 137 -7.75 9.05 11.00
CA HIS A 137 -6.90 10.20 10.65
C HIS A 137 -7.04 10.54 9.16
N ALA A 138 -7.28 11.81 8.84
CA ALA A 138 -7.38 12.28 7.46
C ALA A 138 -6.03 12.22 6.74
N PHE A 139 -6.07 11.85 5.46
CA PHE A 139 -4.89 11.85 4.61
C PHE A 139 -4.53 13.26 4.12
N SER A 140 -3.23 13.58 4.17
CA SER A 140 -2.63 14.64 3.37
C SER A 140 -1.25 14.19 2.89
N PHE A 141 -0.65 14.92 1.96
CA PHE A 141 0.72 14.66 1.52
C PHE A 141 1.78 14.95 2.61
N ALA A 142 1.40 15.68 3.67
CA ALA A 142 2.26 15.95 4.82
C ALA A 142 2.14 14.88 5.94
N GLY A 143 1.14 14.01 5.89
CA GLY A 143 0.89 12.98 6.88
C GLY A 143 -0.58 12.75 7.17
N TRP A 144 -0.84 11.88 8.14
CA TRP A 144 -2.15 11.59 8.69
C TRP A 144 -2.42 12.54 9.86
N HIS A 145 -3.56 13.23 9.83
CA HIS A 145 -3.89 14.30 10.78
C HIS A 145 -5.37 14.30 11.16
N SER A 146 -5.80 15.26 12.00
CA SER A 146 -7.20 15.48 12.37
C SER A 146 -7.90 14.19 12.81
N PRO A 147 -7.51 13.58 13.95
CA PRO A 147 -8.14 12.36 14.42
C PRO A 147 -9.63 12.59 14.72
N GLU A 148 -10.46 11.66 14.27
CA GLU A 148 -11.90 11.65 14.48
C GLU A 148 -12.33 10.30 15.07
N PRO A 149 -13.42 10.22 15.83
CA PRO A 149 -13.96 8.98 16.35
C PRO A 149 -14.27 7.97 15.23
N VAL A 150 -14.03 6.69 15.50
CA VAL A 150 -14.43 5.61 14.59
C VAL A 150 -15.95 5.43 14.68
N PRO A 151 -16.70 5.49 13.56
CA PRO A 151 -18.14 5.26 13.58
C PRO A 151 -18.50 3.82 13.96
N GLU A 152 -19.56 3.63 14.72
CA GLU A 152 -20.12 2.30 15.10
C GLU A 152 -20.90 1.65 13.93
N ARG A 153 -20.29 1.56 12.76
CA ARG A 153 -20.87 0.93 11.57
C ARG A 153 -19.78 0.30 10.73
N PRO A 154 -20.13 -0.68 9.86
CA PRO A 154 -19.17 -1.20 8.90
C PRO A 154 -18.57 -0.11 8.04
N LEU A 155 -17.25 -0.14 7.83
CA LEU A 155 -16.51 0.83 7.05
C LEU A 155 -16.15 0.29 5.66
N ARG A 156 -16.14 1.16 4.66
CA ARG A 156 -15.59 0.84 3.33
C ARG A 156 -14.08 0.87 3.41
N VAL A 157 -13.44 -0.26 3.12
CA VAL A 157 -12.01 -0.48 3.30
C VAL A 157 -11.28 -0.42 1.97
N LEU A 158 -10.20 0.37 1.93
CA LEU A 158 -9.32 0.52 0.78
C LEU A 158 -8.13 -0.45 0.85
N THR A 159 -7.63 -0.73 2.04
CA THR A 159 -6.56 -1.71 2.27
C THR A 159 -7.07 -3.12 1.91
N PRO A 160 -6.38 -3.86 1.01
CA PRO A 160 -6.81 -5.20 0.61
C PRO A 160 -6.95 -6.16 1.80
N PRO A 161 -7.90 -7.13 1.77
CA PRO A 161 -8.12 -8.10 2.84
C PRO A 161 -6.85 -8.84 3.29
N THR A 162 -5.99 -9.25 2.36
CA THR A 162 -4.70 -9.88 2.67
C THR A 162 -3.79 -8.95 3.48
N SER A 163 -3.76 -7.64 3.17
CA SER A 163 -2.96 -6.68 3.94
C SER A 163 -3.58 -6.42 5.33
N VAL A 164 -4.91 -6.40 5.45
CA VAL A 164 -5.59 -6.32 6.75
C VAL A 164 -5.30 -7.56 7.59
N ALA A 165 -5.24 -8.75 6.99
CA ALA A 165 -4.84 -9.97 7.69
C ALA A 165 -3.40 -9.87 8.23
N ALA A 166 -2.46 -9.31 7.46
CA ALA A 166 -1.10 -9.06 7.92
C ALA A 166 -1.06 -8.10 9.13
N LEU A 167 -1.80 -6.98 9.07
CA LEU A 167 -1.90 -6.02 10.17
C LEU A 167 -2.47 -6.69 11.42
N ARG A 168 -3.56 -7.45 11.29
CA ARG A 168 -4.18 -8.20 12.39
C ARG A 168 -3.25 -9.26 12.99
N GLY A 169 -2.41 -9.88 12.17
CA GLY A 169 -1.41 -10.86 12.58
C GLY A 169 -0.14 -10.26 13.19
N GLY A 170 -0.08 -8.92 13.38
CA GLY A 170 1.02 -8.24 14.06
C GLY A 170 2.07 -7.59 13.15
N PHE A 171 1.82 -7.50 11.84
CA PHE A 171 2.68 -6.65 11.01
C PHE A 171 2.55 -5.18 11.41
N ALA A 172 3.67 -4.58 11.87
CA ALA A 172 3.73 -3.18 12.27
C ALA A 172 4.17 -2.30 11.08
N PRO A 173 3.27 -1.54 10.44
CA PRO A 173 3.61 -0.64 9.36
C PRO A 173 4.33 0.61 9.88
N VAL A 174 5.22 1.18 9.08
CA VAL A 174 5.78 2.52 9.31
C VAL A 174 4.73 3.55 8.93
N LEU A 175 4.31 4.40 9.86
CA LEU A 175 3.27 5.41 9.68
C LEU A 175 3.84 6.83 9.86
N GLU A 176 3.32 7.80 9.10
CA GLU A 176 3.63 9.24 9.21
C GLU A 176 2.40 9.98 9.78
N VAL A 177 2.13 9.77 11.06
CA VAL A 177 1.05 10.46 11.78
C VAL A 177 1.56 11.78 12.32
N VAL A 178 0.91 12.90 11.94
CA VAL A 178 1.28 14.25 12.39
C VAL A 178 0.87 14.42 13.86
N GLY A 179 1.78 14.91 14.67
CA GLY A 179 1.56 15.10 16.11
C GLY A 179 2.04 13.93 16.98
N THR A 180 2.48 12.83 16.40
CA THR A 180 3.17 11.77 17.16
C THR A 180 4.65 12.11 17.27
N VAL A 181 5.09 12.55 18.45
CA VAL A 181 6.52 12.72 18.73
C VAL A 181 7.17 11.34 18.65
N ARG A 182 8.06 11.13 17.69
CA ARG A 182 8.90 9.92 17.66
C ARG A 182 9.78 9.95 18.91
N ARG A 183 9.55 9.04 19.84
CA ARG A 183 10.43 8.78 20.98
C ARG A 183 11.62 7.93 20.53
#